data_9b83dd437e50e39a0a1d09224e22d2a8
#
_entry.id   9b83dd437e50e39a0a1d09224e22d2a8
#
_cell.length_a   1.000
_cell.length_b   1.000
_cell.length_c   1.000
_cell.angle_alpha   90.00
_cell.angle_beta   90.00
_cell.angle_gamma   90.00
#
_symmetry.space_group_name_H-M   'P 1'
#
loop_
_entity.id
_entity.type
_entity.pdbx_description
1 polymer ?
#
loop_
_entity_poly.entity_id
_entity_poly.type
_entity_poly.pdbx_seq_one_letter_code
_entity_poly.pdbx_strand_id
1 'polypeptide(L)'
;MQAVAHFIETFVPNHYTIFLDLNREQKTFTGKVTISGEAKGEKISLHQKDLVIQSVEVAGQSRPFSVDNENEAVYIELGHSGTVEVTLSYTGKITDNMTGIYPSYYTVDGVKKEVLSTQFESHFAREAFPSVDEPEAKATFDLSLKFDQVAGEIALSNMPEIDVENRKATGIWTFATTPRMSSYLLAFAAGDLQGVTAKTKNGTLVGVYSTKAHPASNLEFALDIAVRSIDFYEEYYGVKYPIPQSLHVAL
;
A
#
# COMPACT_ATOMS: atom_id res chain seq x y z
N MET A 1 0.53 8.55 32.39
CA MET A 1 0.45 8.19 30.96
C MET A 1 1.42 9.08 30.23
N GLN A 2 2.39 8.51 29.54
CA GLN A 2 3.29 9.27 28.65
C GLN A 2 2.44 9.73 27.45
N ALA A 3 2.51 11.00 27.08
CA ALA A 3 1.77 11.51 25.93
C ALA A 3 2.33 10.83 24.67
N VAL A 4 1.46 10.26 23.83
CA VAL A 4 1.85 9.72 22.53
C VAL A 4 2.19 10.91 21.63
N ALA A 5 3.37 10.92 21.05
CA ALA A 5 3.77 11.98 20.12
C ALA A 5 2.95 11.87 18.82
N HIS A 6 2.33 12.98 18.41
CA HIS A 6 1.63 13.07 17.12
C HIS A 6 2.54 13.71 16.08
N PHE A 7 2.94 12.92 15.09
CA PHE A 7 3.88 13.37 14.06
C PHE A 7 3.26 14.30 13.03
N ILE A 8 1.91 14.25 12.87
CA ILE A 8 1.17 15.24 12.09
C ILE A 8 1.36 16.67 12.60
N GLU A 9 1.72 16.85 13.88
CA GLU A 9 2.04 18.16 14.47
C GLU A 9 3.37 18.71 13.92
N THR A 10 4.25 17.86 13.40
CA THR A 10 5.54 18.26 12.77
C THR A 10 5.45 18.31 11.26
N PHE A 11 4.65 17.45 10.65
CA PHE A 11 4.53 17.32 9.21
C PHE A 11 3.13 16.86 8.78
N VAL A 12 2.47 17.63 7.94
CA VAL A 12 1.17 17.29 7.35
C VAL A 12 1.38 16.79 5.94
N PRO A 13 1.28 15.48 5.67
CA PRO A 13 1.47 14.93 4.34
C PRO A 13 0.28 15.27 3.43
N ASN A 14 0.55 15.50 2.15
CA ASN A 14 -0.45 15.70 1.12
C ASN A 14 -0.48 14.54 0.12
N HIS A 15 0.70 14.01 -0.24
CA HIS A 15 0.84 12.99 -1.25
C HIS A 15 2.04 12.08 -0.99
N TYR A 16 1.89 10.80 -1.27
CA TYR A 16 2.94 9.79 -1.22
C TYR A 16 3.12 9.17 -2.61
N THR A 17 4.35 9.13 -3.11
CA THR A 17 4.74 8.29 -4.25
C THR A 17 5.58 7.15 -3.70
N ILE A 18 5.08 5.91 -3.81
CA ILE A 18 5.66 4.72 -3.20
C ILE A 18 6.09 3.75 -4.30
N PHE A 19 7.33 3.32 -4.26
CA PHE A 19 7.84 2.21 -5.04
C PHE A 19 8.36 1.12 -4.10
N LEU A 20 7.93 -0.13 -4.34
CA LEU A 20 8.38 -1.32 -3.60
C LEU A 20 8.87 -2.37 -4.60
N ASP A 21 10.09 -2.87 -4.41
CA ASP A 21 10.64 -4.03 -5.11
C ASP A 21 10.71 -5.21 -4.13
N LEU A 22 9.81 -6.17 -4.29
CA LEU A 22 9.56 -7.27 -3.36
C LEU A 22 10.35 -8.50 -3.80
N ASN A 23 11.11 -9.08 -2.89
CA ASN A 23 11.84 -10.33 -3.10
C ASN A 23 11.26 -11.44 -2.21
N ARG A 24 10.44 -12.31 -2.78
CA ARG A 24 9.77 -13.41 -2.06
C ARG A 24 10.75 -14.47 -1.56
N GLU A 25 11.78 -14.78 -2.34
CA GLU A 25 12.77 -15.78 -1.97
C GLU A 25 13.55 -15.35 -0.72
N GLN A 26 14.02 -14.11 -0.69
CA GLN A 26 14.80 -13.57 0.43
C GLN A 26 13.94 -13.05 1.59
N LYS A 27 12.61 -12.96 1.41
CA LYS A 27 11.68 -12.35 2.38
C LYS A 27 12.06 -10.92 2.75
N THR A 28 12.49 -10.14 1.77
CA THR A 28 12.89 -8.75 1.91
C THR A 28 12.26 -7.89 0.83
N PHE A 29 12.31 -6.59 1.01
CA PHE A 29 11.98 -5.64 -0.04
C PHE A 29 12.88 -4.41 0.04
N THR A 30 13.06 -3.74 -1.10
CA THR A 30 13.60 -2.39 -1.16
C THR A 30 12.46 -1.42 -1.44
N GLY A 31 12.51 -0.26 -0.83
CA GLY A 31 11.50 0.76 -0.98
C GLY A 31 12.08 2.14 -1.25
N LYS A 32 11.34 2.92 -2.00
CA LYS A 32 11.54 4.36 -2.15
C LYS A 32 10.21 5.04 -1.94
N VAL A 33 10.15 6.00 -1.03
CA VAL A 33 8.97 6.85 -0.83
C VAL A 33 9.35 8.31 -0.99
N THR A 34 8.57 9.04 -1.76
CA THR A 34 8.61 10.49 -1.85
C THR A 34 7.33 11.05 -1.25
N ILE A 35 7.47 11.95 -0.28
CA ILE A 35 6.34 12.51 0.47
C ILE A 35 6.35 14.01 0.27
N SER A 36 5.31 14.56 -0.33
CA SER A 36 5.08 15.99 -0.34
C SER A 36 4.12 16.41 0.78
N GLY A 37 4.40 17.54 1.42
CA GLY A 37 3.60 18.00 2.55
C GLY A 37 4.06 19.34 3.09
N GLU A 38 3.50 19.69 4.25
CA GLU A 38 3.77 20.95 4.95
C GLU A 38 4.51 20.67 6.26
N ALA A 39 5.78 21.06 6.33
CA ALA A 39 6.59 21.02 7.54
C ALA A 39 6.27 22.21 8.45
N LYS A 40 5.96 21.95 9.72
CA LYS A 40 5.63 23.00 10.71
C LYS A 40 6.86 23.64 11.32
N GLY A 41 8.03 23.03 11.15
CA GLY A 41 9.32 23.52 11.67
C GLY A 41 10.49 23.02 10.82
N GLU A 42 11.70 23.21 11.35
CA GLU A 42 12.96 22.82 10.69
C GLU A 42 13.25 21.30 10.77
N LYS A 43 12.41 20.56 11.47
CA LYS A 43 12.49 19.11 11.64
C LYS A 43 11.12 18.48 11.44
N ILE A 44 11.13 17.29 10.86
CA ILE A 44 9.94 16.46 10.75
C ILE A 44 10.19 15.08 11.35
N SER A 45 9.11 14.42 11.73
CA SER A 45 9.09 13.06 12.25
C SER A 45 8.20 12.20 11.37
N LEU A 46 8.68 11.02 11.00
CA LEU A 46 7.89 10.00 10.30
C LEU A 46 7.94 8.72 11.12
N HIS A 47 6.85 7.97 11.12
CA HIS A 47 6.84 6.62 11.66
C HIS A 47 7.58 5.69 10.71
N GLN A 48 8.33 4.77 11.28
CA GLN A 48 8.94 3.61 10.64
C GLN A 48 9.05 2.48 11.67
N LYS A 49 8.90 1.23 11.26
CA LYS A 49 9.12 0.08 12.12
C LYS A 49 9.86 -1.01 11.36
N ASP A 50 10.99 -1.43 11.93
CA ASP A 50 11.85 -2.47 11.37
C ASP A 50 12.38 -2.19 9.95
N LEU A 51 12.33 -0.92 9.52
CA LEU A 51 12.91 -0.46 8.26
C LEU A 51 14.36 0.00 8.48
N VAL A 52 15.23 -0.32 7.52
CA VAL A 52 16.59 0.21 7.46
C VAL A 52 16.62 1.39 6.51
N ILE A 53 16.60 2.61 7.04
CA ILE A 53 16.66 3.83 6.24
C ILE A 53 18.10 3.99 5.73
N GLN A 54 18.26 4.06 4.40
CA GLN A 54 19.55 4.14 3.72
C GLN A 54 19.93 5.58 3.37
N SER A 55 18.96 6.38 2.93
CA SER A 55 19.16 7.78 2.57
C SER A 55 17.90 8.59 2.76
N VAL A 56 18.09 9.88 3.04
CA VAL A 56 17.03 10.88 3.07
C VAL A 56 17.48 12.07 2.22
N GLU A 57 16.61 12.51 1.34
CA GLU A 57 16.81 13.67 0.48
C GLU A 57 15.64 14.64 0.62
N VAL A 58 15.94 15.94 0.60
CA VAL A 58 14.95 17.02 0.52
C VAL A 58 15.27 17.86 -0.70
N ALA A 59 14.32 17.99 -1.61
CA ALA A 59 14.54 18.66 -2.90
C ALA A 59 15.81 18.15 -3.63
N GLY A 60 16.06 16.85 -3.58
CA GLY A 60 17.21 16.19 -4.23
C GLY A 60 18.56 16.39 -3.52
N GLN A 61 18.56 16.98 -2.32
CA GLN A 61 19.77 17.14 -1.51
C GLN A 61 19.74 16.22 -0.30
N SER A 62 20.83 15.48 -0.06
CA SER A 62 20.98 14.64 1.12
C SER A 62 20.81 15.44 2.42
N ARG A 63 20.08 14.87 3.38
CA ARG A 63 19.82 15.49 4.68
C ARG A 63 20.20 14.57 5.84
N PRO A 64 20.65 15.16 6.96
CA PRO A 64 20.87 14.42 8.19
C PRO A 64 19.55 13.85 8.72
N PHE A 65 19.60 12.62 9.20
CA PHE A 65 18.48 11.96 9.85
C PHE A 65 18.98 11.07 11.00
N SER A 66 18.07 10.74 11.90
CA SER A 66 18.31 9.75 12.95
C SER A 66 17.12 8.81 13.05
N VAL A 67 17.40 7.54 13.34
CA VAL A 67 16.38 6.50 13.52
C VAL A 67 16.28 6.17 15.01
N ASP A 68 15.07 6.12 15.50
CA ASP A 68 14.71 5.72 16.86
C ASP A 68 13.78 4.50 16.78
N ASN A 69 14.35 3.31 16.96
CA ASN A 69 13.58 2.07 16.86
C ASN A 69 12.69 1.84 18.08
N GLU A 70 13.00 2.43 19.23
CA GLU A 70 12.15 2.31 20.42
C GLU A 70 10.82 3.07 20.25
N ASN A 71 10.88 4.24 19.61
CA ASN A 71 9.71 5.05 19.33
C ASN A 71 9.16 4.84 17.89
N GLU A 72 9.68 3.85 17.16
CA GLU A 72 9.28 3.54 15.76
C GLU A 72 9.34 4.79 14.85
N ALA A 73 10.39 5.59 14.95
CA ALA A 73 10.49 6.90 14.33
C ALA A 73 11.75 7.10 13.49
N VAL A 74 11.65 7.97 12.49
CA VAL A 74 12.78 8.62 11.82
C VAL A 74 12.61 10.13 11.91
N TYR A 75 13.63 10.83 12.39
CA TYR A 75 13.69 12.28 12.52
C TYR A 75 14.58 12.85 11.44
N ILE A 76 14.10 13.89 10.73
CA ILE A 76 14.75 14.47 9.55
C ILE A 76 14.96 15.96 9.76
N GLU A 77 16.21 16.42 9.56
CA GLU A 77 16.56 17.84 9.61
C GLU A 77 16.31 18.48 8.23
N LEU A 78 15.34 19.38 8.16
CA LEU A 78 15.01 20.10 6.92
C LEU A 78 15.79 21.40 6.78
N GLY A 79 16.01 22.12 7.90
CA GLY A 79 16.60 23.45 7.94
C GLY A 79 15.65 24.59 7.57
N HIS A 80 14.39 24.29 7.29
CA HIS A 80 13.32 25.27 7.03
C HIS A 80 11.93 24.67 7.28
N SER A 81 10.92 25.49 7.45
CA SER A 81 9.51 25.11 7.49
C SER A 81 8.85 25.40 6.12
N GLY A 82 7.59 24.97 5.97
CA GLY A 82 6.78 25.18 4.79
C GLY A 82 6.64 23.97 3.90
N THR A 83 6.24 24.15 2.67
CA THR A 83 6.05 23.07 1.70
C THR A 83 7.38 22.39 1.37
N VAL A 84 7.44 21.07 1.58
CA VAL A 84 8.64 20.26 1.32
C VAL A 84 8.29 18.97 0.57
N GLU A 85 9.28 18.45 -0.15
CA GLU A 85 9.27 17.11 -0.69
C GLU A 85 10.46 16.35 -0.11
N VAL A 86 10.16 15.23 0.55
CA VAL A 86 11.15 14.39 1.22
C VAL A 86 11.14 13.00 0.58
N THR A 87 12.31 12.54 0.15
CA THR A 87 12.49 11.22 -0.44
C THR A 87 13.33 10.36 0.50
N LEU A 88 12.84 9.16 0.81
CA LEU A 88 13.58 8.15 1.58
C LEU A 88 13.79 6.90 0.73
N SER A 89 15.02 6.35 0.78
CA SER A 89 15.32 5.01 0.30
C SER A 89 15.57 4.10 1.50
N TYR A 90 15.02 2.89 1.48
CA TYR A 90 15.04 2.00 2.62
C TYR A 90 14.92 0.53 2.20
N THR A 91 15.16 -0.38 3.14
CA THR A 91 14.86 -1.80 3.00
C THR A 91 14.02 -2.27 4.17
N GLY A 92 13.26 -3.34 3.96
CA GLY A 92 12.43 -3.96 4.98
C GLY A 92 12.34 -5.47 4.80
N LYS A 93 11.60 -6.11 5.69
CA LYS A 93 11.38 -7.56 5.70
C LYS A 93 9.92 -7.89 5.43
N ILE A 94 9.70 -8.96 4.67
CA ILE A 94 8.41 -9.62 4.54
C ILE A 94 8.33 -10.63 5.67
N THR A 95 7.35 -10.50 6.56
CA THR A 95 7.25 -11.32 7.78
C THR A 95 5.97 -12.15 7.80
N ASP A 96 5.95 -13.24 8.55
CA ASP A 96 4.77 -14.09 8.72
C ASP A 96 3.80 -13.57 9.81
N ASN A 97 3.96 -12.32 10.27
CA ASN A 97 3.17 -11.75 11.37
C ASN A 97 1.74 -11.36 10.99
N MET A 98 1.37 -11.43 9.71
CA MET A 98 0.09 -10.96 9.18
C MET A 98 -0.14 -9.44 9.41
N THR A 99 0.93 -8.67 9.51
CA THR A 99 0.97 -7.20 9.54
C THR A 99 2.01 -6.70 8.55
N GLY A 100 1.92 -5.43 8.14
CA GLY A 100 2.81 -4.89 7.11
C GLY A 100 2.63 -5.63 5.79
N ILE A 101 3.72 -6.12 5.22
CA ILE A 101 3.75 -6.98 4.03
C ILE A 101 4.02 -8.42 4.46
N TYR A 102 3.11 -9.34 4.15
CA TYR A 102 3.21 -10.73 4.59
C TYR A 102 2.80 -11.72 3.49
N PRO A 103 3.31 -12.98 3.54
CA PRO A 103 2.91 -14.05 2.64
C PRO A 103 1.70 -14.81 3.17
N SER A 104 0.79 -15.17 2.28
CA SER A 104 -0.24 -16.18 2.50
C SER A 104 0.12 -17.43 1.71
N TYR A 105 0.19 -18.58 2.38
CA TYR A 105 0.61 -19.84 1.79
C TYR A 105 -0.57 -20.73 1.43
N TYR A 106 -0.49 -21.38 0.28
CA TYR A 106 -1.49 -22.33 -0.18
C TYR A 106 -0.83 -23.46 -0.98
N THR A 107 -1.60 -24.51 -1.28
CA THR A 107 -1.09 -25.66 -2.06
C THR A 107 -2.00 -25.93 -3.24
N VAL A 108 -1.40 -26.12 -4.43
CA VAL A 108 -2.08 -26.56 -5.65
C VAL A 108 -1.32 -27.75 -6.20
N ASP A 109 -1.99 -28.86 -6.45
CA ASP A 109 -1.41 -30.10 -7.00
C ASP A 109 -0.16 -30.58 -6.23
N GLY A 110 -0.18 -30.40 -4.91
CA GLY A 110 0.94 -30.77 -4.03
C GLY A 110 2.11 -29.78 -4.02
N VAL A 111 2.03 -28.69 -4.78
CA VAL A 111 3.05 -27.62 -4.81
C VAL A 111 2.66 -26.49 -3.88
N LYS A 112 3.52 -26.18 -2.92
CA LYS A 112 3.36 -25.00 -2.04
C LYS A 112 3.61 -23.73 -2.84
N LYS A 113 2.70 -22.79 -2.74
CA LYS A 113 2.75 -21.45 -3.37
C LYS A 113 2.50 -20.37 -2.32
N GLU A 114 2.76 -19.13 -2.69
CA GLU A 114 2.49 -17.97 -1.85
C GLU A 114 1.92 -16.79 -2.65
N VAL A 115 1.12 -15.99 -1.98
CA VAL A 115 0.66 -14.68 -2.41
C VAL A 115 1.12 -13.68 -1.37
N LEU A 116 1.71 -12.57 -1.79
CA LEU A 116 2.01 -11.46 -0.89
C LEU A 116 0.77 -10.58 -0.71
N SER A 117 0.54 -10.14 0.51
CA SER A 117 -0.56 -9.27 0.88
C SER A 117 -0.12 -8.23 1.88
N THR A 118 -0.94 -7.22 2.08
CA THR A 118 -0.73 -6.20 3.10
C THR A 118 -1.85 -6.20 4.13
N GLN A 119 -1.50 -5.90 5.37
CA GLN A 119 -2.43 -5.51 6.43
C GLN A 119 -1.83 -4.31 7.18
N PHE A 120 -2.41 -3.13 6.97
CA PHE A 120 -1.91 -1.89 7.54
C PHE A 120 -2.78 -1.32 8.68
N GLU A 121 -3.98 -1.83 8.88
CA GLU A 121 -4.83 -1.42 10.01
C GLU A 121 -4.33 -2.04 11.33
N SER A 122 -4.14 -1.24 12.37
CA SER A 122 -4.46 0.18 12.50
C SER A 122 -3.28 1.11 12.17
N HIS A 123 -2.03 0.66 12.34
CA HIS A 123 -0.80 1.47 12.26
C HIS A 123 0.41 0.66 11.77
N PHE A 124 0.18 -0.25 10.82
CA PHE A 124 1.22 -1.12 10.26
C PHE A 124 1.70 -0.68 8.88
N ALA A 125 1.22 0.47 8.34
CA ALA A 125 1.80 1.04 7.13
C ALA A 125 3.28 1.39 7.32
N ARG A 126 3.68 1.78 8.52
CA ARG A 126 5.06 2.06 8.92
C ARG A 126 6.02 0.86 8.84
N GLU A 127 5.49 -0.36 8.74
CA GLU A 127 6.28 -1.58 8.50
C GLU A 127 6.62 -1.76 7.01
N ALA A 128 5.92 -1.04 6.11
CA ALA A 128 6.10 -1.11 4.66
C ALA A 128 6.77 0.14 4.08
N PHE A 129 6.49 1.31 4.62
CA PHE A 129 7.09 2.58 4.18
C PHE A 129 7.06 3.64 5.29
N PRO A 130 8.10 4.51 5.37
CA PRO A 130 8.09 5.65 6.28
C PRO A 130 6.92 6.59 5.98
N SER A 131 6.16 6.98 7.01
CA SER A 131 4.95 7.79 6.84
C SER A 131 4.54 8.51 8.13
N VAL A 132 3.66 9.49 8.04
CA VAL A 132 2.86 9.91 9.19
C VAL A 132 1.69 8.93 9.29
N ASP A 133 1.92 7.84 10.03
CA ASP A 133 1.00 6.70 10.12
C ASP A 133 -0.03 6.92 11.24
N GLU A 134 -0.82 7.98 11.06
CA GLU A 134 -1.90 8.42 11.94
C GLU A 134 -3.19 8.54 11.11
N PRO A 135 -4.35 8.07 11.60
CA PRO A 135 -5.60 8.05 10.82
C PRO A 135 -6.04 9.42 10.28
N GLU A 136 -5.71 10.50 10.98
CA GLU A 136 -6.02 11.87 10.58
C GLU A 136 -5.08 12.43 9.51
N ALA A 137 -3.87 11.87 9.37
CA ALA A 137 -2.85 12.26 8.39
C ALA A 137 -3.21 11.76 6.98
N LYS A 138 -4.38 12.16 6.49
CA LYS A 138 -4.87 11.72 5.18
C LYS A 138 -4.10 12.36 4.05
N ALA A 139 -3.74 11.54 3.07
CA ALA A 139 -3.04 11.93 1.85
C ALA A 139 -3.53 11.14 0.64
N THR A 140 -3.08 11.49 -0.54
CA THR A 140 -3.21 10.67 -1.75
C THR A 140 -1.98 9.79 -1.91
N PHE A 141 -2.13 8.64 -2.58
CA PHE A 141 -1.06 7.66 -2.76
C PHE A 141 -0.95 7.23 -4.22
N ASP A 142 0.27 7.29 -4.75
CA ASP A 142 0.70 6.60 -5.96
C ASP A 142 1.50 5.38 -5.53
N LEU A 143 1.08 4.21 -5.98
CA LEU A 143 1.76 2.95 -5.66
C LEU A 143 2.32 2.33 -6.94
N SER A 144 3.59 1.94 -6.89
CA SER A 144 4.23 1.10 -7.89
C SER A 144 4.87 -0.11 -7.22
N LEU A 145 4.65 -1.29 -7.80
CA LEU A 145 5.15 -2.56 -7.29
C LEU A 145 5.99 -3.26 -8.34
N LYS A 146 7.10 -3.83 -7.91
CA LYS A 146 7.85 -4.83 -8.64
C LYS A 146 8.03 -6.05 -7.75
N PHE A 147 7.99 -7.25 -8.32
CA PHE A 147 8.23 -8.49 -7.60
C PHE A 147 8.81 -9.54 -8.55
N ASP A 148 9.39 -10.59 -8.01
CA ASP A 148 9.91 -11.74 -8.71
C ASP A 148 8.76 -12.57 -9.34
N GLN A 149 8.12 -11.97 -10.36
CA GLN A 149 6.88 -12.45 -10.98
C GLN A 149 7.11 -13.74 -11.79
N VAL A 150 6.27 -14.74 -11.52
CA VAL A 150 6.11 -15.91 -12.38
C VAL A 150 5.02 -15.64 -13.40
N ALA A 151 5.14 -16.27 -14.59
CA ALA A 151 4.16 -16.08 -15.66
C ALA A 151 2.73 -16.41 -15.20
N GLY A 152 1.81 -15.47 -15.44
CA GLY A 152 0.40 -15.59 -15.04
C GLY A 152 0.07 -15.04 -13.66
N GLU A 153 1.05 -14.56 -12.87
CA GLU A 153 0.83 -13.83 -11.64
C GLU A 153 0.38 -12.40 -11.93
N ILE A 154 -0.39 -11.84 -11.00
CA ILE A 154 -0.92 -10.48 -11.08
C ILE A 154 -0.69 -9.71 -9.78
N ALA A 155 -0.75 -8.38 -9.86
CA ALA A 155 -0.85 -7.51 -8.70
C ALA A 155 -2.19 -6.76 -8.71
N LEU A 156 -2.76 -6.59 -7.54
CA LEU A 156 -4.01 -5.88 -7.27
C LEU A 156 -3.75 -4.80 -6.22
N SER A 157 -4.42 -3.66 -6.33
CA SER A 157 -4.37 -2.60 -5.33
C SER A 157 -5.72 -1.88 -5.24
N ASN A 158 -5.84 -0.84 -4.39
CA ASN A 158 -7.05 -0.03 -4.25
C ASN A 158 -7.53 0.56 -5.59
N MET A 159 -6.60 0.97 -6.44
CA MET A 159 -6.86 1.64 -7.71
C MET A 159 -6.46 0.76 -8.89
N PRO A 160 -7.05 0.96 -10.09
CA PRO A 160 -6.69 0.18 -11.27
C PRO A 160 -5.25 0.45 -11.72
N GLU A 161 -4.66 -0.56 -12.38
CA GLU A 161 -3.39 -0.41 -13.08
C GLU A 161 -3.54 0.59 -14.24
N ILE A 162 -2.53 1.46 -14.43
CA ILE A 162 -2.56 2.54 -15.43
C ILE A 162 -1.52 2.40 -16.54
N ASP A 163 -0.48 1.59 -16.38
CA ASP A 163 0.63 1.52 -17.35
C ASP A 163 1.03 0.08 -17.68
N VAL A 164 0.12 -0.63 -18.36
CA VAL A 164 0.32 -2.03 -18.77
C VAL A 164 1.52 -2.20 -19.71
N GLU A 165 1.81 -1.23 -20.57
CA GLU A 165 2.93 -1.33 -21.52
C GLU A 165 4.27 -1.19 -20.79
N ASN A 166 4.39 -0.26 -19.84
CA ASN A 166 5.59 -0.18 -19.01
C ASN A 166 5.77 -1.44 -18.15
N ARG A 167 4.67 -1.99 -17.60
CA ARG A 167 4.73 -3.26 -16.87
C ARG A 167 5.31 -4.40 -17.71
N LYS A 168 4.87 -4.55 -18.97
CA LYS A 168 5.40 -5.58 -19.88
C LYS A 168 6.90 -5.41 -20.14
N ALA A 169 7.37 -4.17 -20.18
CA ALA A 169 8.77 -3.85 -20.45
C ALA A 169 9.67 -3.98 -19.21
N THR A 170 9.17 -3.62 -18.03
CA THR A 170 9.98 -3.43 -16.81
C THR A 170 9.64 -4.39 -15.66
N GLY A 171 8.46 -5.02 -15.70
CA GLY A 171 7.88 -5.79 -14.59
C GLY A 171 7.27 -4.92 -13.49
N ILE A 172 7.19 -3.59 -13.68
CA ILE A 172 6.65 -2.66 -12.68
C ILE A 172 5.16 -2.45 -12.89
N TRP A 173 4.36 -2.79 -11.89
CA TRP A 173 2.95 -2.50 -11.80
C TRP A 173 2.75 -1.08 -11.25
N THR A 174 2.05 -0.23 -11.96
CA THR A 174 1.75 1.15 -11.53
C THR A 174 0.25 1.32 -11.44
N PHE A 175 -0.22 1.81 -10.30
CA PHE A 175 -1.65 2.01 -10.03
C PHE A 175 -2.00 3.50 -10.06
N ALA A 176 -3.24 3.78 -10.40
CA ALA A 176 -3.75 5.16 -10.40
C ALA A 176 -3.71 5.75 -8.98
N THR A 177 -3.61 7.07 -8.90
CA THR A 177 -3.64 7.82 -7.63
C THR A 177 -4.91 7.54 -6.85
N THR A 178 -4.77 7.25 -5.56
CA THR A 178 -5.92 7.09 -4.66
C THR A 178 -6.62 8.41 -4.38
N PRO A 179 -7.89 8.41 -3.96
CA PRO A 179 -8.44 9.56 -3.27
C PRO A 179 -7.69 9.82 -1.96
N ARG A 180 -7.93 11.00 -1.36
CA ARG A 180 -7.35 11.33 -0.06
C ARG A 180 -7.90 10.40 1.01
N MET A 181 -7.02 9.60 1.61
CA MET A 181 -7.36 8.57 2.59
C MET A 181 -6.27 8.39 3.64
N SER A 182 -6.56 7.67 4.72
CA SER A 182 -5.59 7.30 5.74
C SER A 182 -4.63 6.20 5.22
N SER A 183 -3.39 6.17 5.71
CA SER A 183 -2.35 5.21 5.32
C SER A 183 -2.78 3.75 5.48
N TYR A 184 -3.53 3.43 6.53
CA TYR A 184 -3.96 2.06 6.82
C TYR A 184 -4.94 1.48 5.78
N LEU A 185 -5.54 2.31 4.93
CA LEU A 185 -6.43 1.88 3.85
C LEU A 185 -5.69 1.49 2.57
N LEU A 186 -4.40 1.82 2.45
CA LEU A 186 -3.61 1.39 1.30
C LEU A 186 -3.40 -0.12 1.37
N ALA A 187 -3.66 -0.80 0.25
CA ALA A 187 -3.55 -2.25 0.19
C ALA A 187 -3.06 -2.73 -1.18
N PHE A 188 -2.36 -3.86 -1.18
CA PHE A 188 -2.08 -4.63 -2.38
C PHE A 188 -2.04 -6.13 -2.10
N ALA A 189 -2.24 -6.91 -3.16
CA ALA A 189 -1.97 -8.34 -3.18
C ALA A 189 -1.25 -8.69 -4.48
N ALA A 190 -0.24 -9.55 -4.43
CA ALA A 190 0.57 -9.93 -5.59
C ALA A 190 0.90 -11.42 -5.59
N GLY A 191 0.64 -12.11 -6.71
CA GLY A 191 0.92 -13.55 -6.87
C GLY A 191 -0.02 -14.25 -7.84
N ASP A 192 -0.09 -15.58 -7.72
CA ASP A 192 -0.88 -16.45 -8.60
C ASP A 192 -2.37 -16.45 -8.19
N LEU A 193 -3.03 -15.33 -8.50
CA LEU A 193 -4.44 -15.11 -8.23
C LEU A 193 -5.29 -15.38 -9.47
N GLN A 194 -6.53 -15.79 -9.24
CA GLN A 194 -7.61 -15.87 -10.22
C GLN A 194 -8.80 -15.07 -9.72
N GLY A 195 -9.67 -14.62 -10.62
CA GLY A 195 -10.82 -13.81 -10.21
C GLY A 195 -11.95 -13.80 -11.20
N VAL A 196 -13.10 -13.36 -10.72
CA VAL A 196 -14.30 -13.05 -11.51
C VAL A 196 -14.67 -11.60 -11.29
N THR A 197 -15.22 -10.94 -12.30
CA THR A 197 -15.53 -9.51 -12.24
C THR A 197 -16.90 -9.21 -12.82
N ALA A 198 -17.54 -8.16 -12.30
CA ALA A 198 -18.77 -7.58 -12.84
C ALA A 198 -18.79 -6.07 -12.59
N LYS A 199 -19.79 -5.38 -13.10
CA LYS A 199 -19.99 -3.94 -12.84
C LYS A 199 -21.30 -3.71 -12.11
N THR A 200 -21.29 -2.75 -11.20
CA THR A 200 -22.49 -2.18 -10.59
C THR A 200 -23.31 -1.40 -11.63
N LYS A 201 -24.55 -1.02 -11.29
CA LYS A 201 -25.40 -0.16 -12.14
C LYS A 201 -24.72 1.17 -12.48
N ASN A 202 -23.92 1.72 -11.56
CA ASN A 202 -23.19 2.98 -11.74
C ASN A 202 -21.80 2.80 -12.35
N GLY A 203 -21.41 1.57 -12.73
CA GLY A 203 -20.19 1.29 -13.47
C GLY A 203 -18.96 0.99 -12.64
N THR A 204 -19.06 0.93 -11.30
CA THR A 204 -17.96 0.49 -10.44
C THR A 204 -17.59 -0.95 -10.78
N LEU A 205 -16.31 -1.22 -11.06
CA LEU A 205 -15.81 -2.57 -11.26
C LEU A 205 -15.80 -3.31 -9.92
N VAL A 206 -16.47 -4.43 -9.83
CA VAL A 206 -16.38 -5.32 -8.66
C VAL A 206 -15.61 -6.57 -9.07
N GLY A 207 -14.59 -6.92 -8.31
CA GLY A 207 -13.79 -8.13 -8.52
C GLY A 207 -13.74 -8.98 -7.25
N VAL A 208 -13.86 -10.29 -7.42
CA VAL A 208 -13.59 -11.26 -6.34
C VAL A 208 -12.48 -12.17 -6.81
N TYR A 209 -11.44 -12.23 -6.03
CA TYR A 209 -10.20 -12.95 -6.34
C TYR A 209 -9.88 -13.96 -5.24
N SER A 210 -9.21 -15.04 -5.63
CA SER A 210 -8.64 -16.02 -4.70
C SER A 210 -7.38 -16.64 -5.27
N THR A 211 -6.69 -17.40 -4.46
CA THR A 211 -5.68 -18.34 -4.93
C THR A 211 -6.30 -19.40 -5.84
N LYS A 212 -5.48 -20.08 -6.64
CA LYS A 212 -5.95 -21.17 -7.55
C LYS A 212 -6.15 -22.51 -6.84
N ALA A 213 -6.20 -22.54 -5.50
CA ALA A 213 -6.48 -23.75 -4.73
C ALA A 213 -7.90 -24.31 -4.97
N HIS A 214 -8.82 -23.46 -5.39
CA HIS A 214 -10.21 -23.83 -5.68
C HIS A 214 -10.65 -23.27 -7.03
N PRO A 215 -11.68 -23.84 -7.70
CA PRO A 215 -12.19 -23.32 -8.96
C PRO A 215 -12.72 -21.88 -8.85
N ALA A 216 -12.49 -21.07 -9.89
CA ALA A 216 -12.97 -19.68 -9.94
C ALA A 216 -14.51 -19.56 -9.83
N SER A 217 -15.27 -20.59 -10.25
CA SER A 217 -16.73 -20.63 -10.10
C SER A 217 -17.21 -20.50 -8.65
N ASN A 218 -16.37 -20.84 -7.66
CA ASN A 218 -16.72 -20.67 -6.24
C ASN A 218 -16.80 -19.20 -5.84
N LEU A 219 -16.28 -18.26 -6.66
CA LEU A 219 -16.30 -16.83 -6.40
C LEU A 219 -17.58 -16.12 -6.88
N GLU A 220 -18.39 -16.77 -7.72
CA GLU A 220 -19.56 -16.16 -8.36
C GLU A 220 -20.62 -15.68 -7.35
N PHE A 221 -20.84 -16.47 -6.28
CA PHE A 221 -21.78 -16.08 -5.23
C PHE A 221 -21.31 -14.80 -4.49
N ALA A 222 -20.02 -14.73 -4.14
CA ALA A 222 -19.47 -13.56 -3.48
C ALA A 222 -19.50 -12.32 -4.40
N LEU A 223 -19.26 -12.51 -5.71
CA LEU A 223 -19.36 -11.44 -6.70
C LEU A 223 -20.78 -10.89 -6.81
N ASP A 224 -21.81 -11.76 -6.91
CA ASP A 224 -23.22 -11.35 -6.96
C ASP A 224 -23.60 -10.54 -5.70
N ILE A 225 -23.24 -11.03 -4.52
CA ILE A 225 -23.51 -10.31 -3.27
C ILE A 225 -22.79 -8.96 -3.23
N ALA A 226 -21.51 -8.90 -3.60
CA ALA A 226 -20.73 -7.65 -3.59
C ALA A 226 -21.32 -6.59 -4.52
N VAL A 227 -21.70 -6.96 -5.75
CA VAL A 227 -22.35 -6.05 -6.71
C VAL A 227 -23.67 -5.51 -6.15
N ARG A 228 -24.56 -6.41 -5.68
CA ARG A 228 -25.86 -6.01 -5.14
C ARG A 228 -25.75 -5.16 -3.88
N SER A 229 -24.73 -5.44 -3.03
CA SER A 229 -24.51 -4.65 -1.82
C SER A 229 -24.08 -3.22 -2.15
N ILE A 230 -23.18 -3.04 -3.13
CA ILE A 230 -22.75 -1.69 -3.54
C ILE A 230 -23.94 -0.94 -4.16
N ASP A 231 -24.70 -1.57 -5.09
CA ASP A 231 -25.89 -0.97 -5.68
C ASP A 231 -26.91 -0.56 -4.62
N PHE A 232 -27.15 -1.44 -3.62
CA PHE A 232 -28.06 -1.14 -2.51
C PHE A 232 -27.58 0.04 -1.66
N TYR A 233 -26.30 0.08 -1.28
CA TYR A 233 -25.80 1.17 -0.44
C TYR A 233 -25.70 2.50 -1.18
N GLU A 234 -25.38 2.49 -2.47
CA GLU A 234 -25.42 3.71 -3.29
C GLU A 234 -26.83 4.31 -3.34
N GLU A 235 -27.86 3.47 -3.48
CA GLU A 235 -29.27 3.89 -3.45
C GLU A 235 -29.69 4.34 -2.03
N TYR A 236 -29.35 3.56 -1.00
CA TYR A 236 -29.76 3.80 0.37
C TYR A 236 -29.17 5.11 0.96
N TYR A 237 -27.88 5.36 0.72
CA TYR A 237 -27.20 6.55 1.18
C TYR A 237 -27.28 7.73 0.21
N GLY A 238 -27.68 7.52 -1.03
CA GLY A 238 -27.67 8.55 -2.07
C GLY A 238 -26.25 9.01 -2.45
N VAL A 239 -25.23 8.18 -2.22
CA VAL A 239 -23.81 8.49 -2.47
C VAL A 239 -23.20 7.36 -3.29
N LYS A 240 -22.51 7.72 -4.39
CA LYS A 240 -21.80 6.75 -5.22
C LYS A 240 -20.60 6.18 -4.51
N TYR A 241 -20.24 4.92 -4.86
CA TYR A 241 -18.99 4.31 -4.41
C TYR A 241 -17.79 5.19 -4.81
N PRO A 242 -16.87 5.50 -3.88
CA PRO A 242 -15.94 6.63 -4.05
C PRO A 242 -14.77 6.35 -4.99
N ILE A 243 -14.50 5.08 -5.33
CA ILE A 243 -13.39 4.68 -6.18
C ILE A 243 -13.88 3.80 -7.35
N PRO A 244 -13.12 3.71 -8.47
CA PRO A 244 -13.59 3.05 -9.69
C PRO A 244 -13.73 1.53 -9.57
N GLN A 245 -13.17 0.93 -8.53
CA GLN A 245 -13.20 -0.52 -8.33
C GLN A 245 -13.34 -0.91 -6.86
N SER A 246 -13.93 -2.09 -6.62
CA SER A 246 -14.00 -2.76 -5.32
C SER A 246 -13.50 -4.19 -5.49
N LEU A 247 -12.34 -4.50 -4.94
CA LEU A 247 -11.70 -5.81 -5.08
C LEU A 247 -11.74 -6.55 -3.74
N HIS A 248 -12.27 -7.76 -3.76
CA HIS A 248 -12.35 -8.67 -2.63
C HIS A 248 -11.37 -9.82 -2.87
N VAL A 249 -10.41 -10.01 -2.00
CA VAL A 249 -9.33 -10.99 -2.17
C VAL A 249 -9.38 -11.99 -1.02
N ALA A 250 -9.65 -13.26 -1.34
CA ALA A 250 -9.62 -14.37 -0.39
C ALA A 250 -8.24 -15.05 -0.45
N LEU A 251 -7.52 -15.05 0.68
CA LEU A 251 -6.15 -15.52 0.82
C LEU A 251 -6.04 -16.57 1.92
#